data_b4a26390488ee561c17259cfd3c53602
#
_entry.id   b4a26390488ee561c17259cfd3c53602
#
_cell.length_a   1.000
_cell.length_b   1.000
_cell.length_c   1.000
_cell.angle_alpha   90.00
_cell.angle_beta   90.00
_cell.angle_gamma   90.00
#
_symmetry.space_group_name_H-M   'P 1'
#
loop_
_entity.id
_entity.type
_entity.pdbx_description
1 polymer ?
#
loop_
_entity_poly.entity_id
_entity_poly.type
_entity_poly.pdbx_seq_one_letter_code
_entity_poly.pdbx_strand_id
1 'polypeptide(L)'
;TTMVELRRRQYKEFIKRYQLEGKKIIEAGCGRGEFLRVLKEFPVKGYGIEHDPSLAEIAKESGLLVSCDFTETIDQKLPNGPFDAFLSFNFLEHQPSPDVMLTCLYNNLTDDGVGLITVPSFEYITDHNTYYELIHDHLAYYTFDSLTYLLNQNGFIVESKEMINR
;
A
#
# COMPACT_ATOMS: atom_id res chain seq x y z
N THR A 1 -19.25 -8.93 1.05
CA THR A 1 -18.14 -8.59 1.97
C THR A 1 -17.81 -7.12 1.80
N THR A 2 -17.78 -6.36 2.88
CA THR A 2 -17.38 -4.95 2.83
C THR A 2 -15.86 -4.83 2.61
N MET A 3 -15.39 -3.68 2.11
CA MET A 3 -13.95 -3.42 1.96
C MET A 3 -13.20 -3.50 3.30
N VAL A 4 -13.84 -3.07 4.38
CA VAL A 4 -13.29 -3.17 5.75
C VAL A 4 -13.12 -4.62 6.18
N GLU A 5 -14.12 -5.48 5.95
CA GLU A 5 -14.03 -6.91 6.26
C GLU A 5 -12.97 -7.63 5.44
N LEU A 6 -12.89 -7.31 4.15
CA LEU A 6 -11.83 -7.82 3.28
C LEU A 6 -10.45 -7.41 3.81
N ARG A 7 -10.27 -6.14 4.15
CA ARG A 7 -9.00 -5.62 4.66
C ARG A 7 -8.62 -6.25 6.00
N ARG A 8 -9.60 -6.43 6.89
CA ARG A 8 -9.38 -7.11 8.18
C ARG A 8 -8.89 -8.56 7.98
N ARG A 9 -9.49 -9.29 7.03
CA ARG A 9 -9.05 -10.65 6.69
C ARG A 9 -7.61 -10.64 6.14
N GLN A 10 -7.30 -9.76 5.19
CA GLN A 10 -5.97 -9.63 4.61
C GLN A 10 -4.91 -9.29 5.67
N TYR A 11 -5.19 -8.37 6.59
CA TYR A 11 -4.27 -8.03 7.67
C TYR A 11 -4.01 -9.22 8.59
N LYS A 12 -5.07 -9.94 8.97
CA LYS A 12 -4.92 -11.13 9.82
C LYS A 12 -3.99 -12.17 9.18
N GLU A 13 -4.18 -12.43 7.90
CA GLU A 13 -3.36 -13.40 7.16
C GLU A 13 -1.92 -12.89 6.98
N PHE A 14 -1.75 -11.64 6.59
CA PHE A 14 -0.45 -11.01 6.36
C PHE A 14 0.38 -10.94 7.64
N ILE A 15 -0.19 -10.44 8.74
CA ILE A 15 0.48 -10.33 10.04
C ILE A 15 0.90 -11.72 10.55
N LYS A 16 0.02 -12.72 10.43
CA LYS A 16 0.33 -14.09 10.84
C LYS A 16 1.43 -14.72 9.97
N ARG A 17 1.32 -14.59 8.65
CA ARG A 17 2.27 -15.18 7.70
C ARG A 17 3.69 -14.69 7.91
N TYR A 18 3.85 -13.39 8.13
CA TYR A 18 5.15 -12.73 8.25
C TYR A 18 5.54 -12.38 9.70
N GLN A 19 4.80 -12.87 10.69
CA GLN A 19 5.09 -12.70 12.12
C GLN A 19 5.28 -11.21 12.51
N LEU A 20 4.36 -10.35 12.07
CA LEU A 20 4.47 -8.90 12.22
C LEU A 20 3.95 -8.35 13.56
N GLU A 21 3.61 -9.19 14.53
CA GLU A 21 3.18 -8.74 15.86
C GLU A 21 4.26 -7.89 16.53
N GLY A 22 3.88 -6.72 17.03
CA GLY A 22 4.79 -5.72 17.62
C GLY A 22 5.65 -4.95 16.63
N LYS A 23 5.56 -5.27 15.33
CA LYS A 23 6.35 -4.68 14.25
C LYS A 23 5.77 -3.38 13.74
N LYS A 24 6.59 -2.61 13.01
CA LYS A 24 6.22 -1.34 12.39
C LYS A 24 5.73 -1.57 10.96
N ILE A 25 4.54 -1.08 10.65
CA ILE A 25 3.92 -1.19 9.33
C ILE A 25 3.56 0.23 8.86
N ILE A 26 3.95 0.58 7.64
CA ILE A 26 3.60 1.86 7.02
C ILE A 26 2.60 1.66 5.88
N GLU A 27 1.55 2.47 5.82
CA GLU A 27 0.63 2.55 4.68
C GLU A 27 0.96 3.78 3.83
N ALA A 28 1.31 3.56 2.57
CA ALA A 28 1.56 4.60 1.59
C ALA A 28 0.26 5.00 0.89
N GLY A 29 -0.06 6.31 0.92
CA GLY A 29 -1.34 6.82 0.42
C GLY A 29 -2.51 6.45 1.33
N CYS A 30 -2.38 6.69 2.62
CA CYS A 30 -3.36 6.24 3.60
C CYS A 30 -4.67 7.04 3.60
N GLY A 31 -4.78 8.12 2.83
CA GLY A 31 -5.96 8.97 2.77
C GLY A 31 -6.37 9.47 4.16
N ARG A 32 -7.64 9.35 4.48
CA ARG A 32 -8.21 9.68 5.82
C ARG A 32 -7.92 8.61 6.88
N GLY A 33 -7.14 7.58 6.54
CA GLY A 33 -6.76 6.52 7.46
C GLY A 33 -7.80 5.44 7.68
N GLU A 34 -8.71 5.21 6.74
CA GLU A 34 -9.75 4.18 6.88
C GLU A 34 -9.15 2.80 7.17
N PHE A 35 -8.13 2.41 6.43
CA PHE A 35 -7.50 1.09 6.59
C PHE A 35 -6.48 1.08 7.73
N LEU A 36 -5.84 2.20 8.05
CA LEU A 36 -5.04 2.32 9.27
C LEU A 36 -5.86 2.13 10.54
N ARG A 37 -7.15 2.56 10.56
CA ARG A 37 -8.04 2.28 11.69
C ARG A 37 -8.28 0.78 11.85
N VAL A 38 -8.47 0.06 10.75
CA VAL A 38 -8.59 -1.40 10.77
C VAL A 38 -7.28 -2.04 11.27
N LEU A 39 -6.13 -1.52 10.84
CA LEU A 39 -4.83 -2.02 11.28
C LEU A 39 -4.62 -1.87 12.80
N LYS A 40 -5.19 -0.83 13.43
CA LYS A 40 -5.15 -0.64 14.90
C LYS A 40 -5.86 -1.74 15.69
N GLU A 41 -6.71 -2.55 15.07
CA GLU A 41 -7.33 -3.71 15.72
C GLU A 41 -6.33 -4.85 15.97
N PHE A 42 -5.14 -4.78 15.37
CA PHE A 42 -4.09 -5.79 15.45
C PHE A 42 -2.91 -5.33 16.31
N PRO A 43 -2.14 -6.25 16.92
CA PRO A 43 -1.01 -5.92 17.79
C PRO A 43 0.24 -5.52 16.97
N VAL A 44 0.12 -4.48 16.16
CA VAL A 44 1.18 -3.90 15.33
C VAL A 44 1.27 -2.40 15.53
N LYS A 45 2.36 -1.78 15.09
CA LYS A 45 2.56 -0.33 15.11
C LYS A 45 2.31 0.22 13.72
N GLY A 46 1.11 0.77 13.49
CA GLY A 46 0.69 1.32 12.20
C GLY A 46 1.08 2.80 12.05
N TYR A 47 1.63 3.12 10.89
CA TYR A 47 1.98 4.47 10.44
C TYR A 47 1.43 4.71 9.05
N GLY A 48 1.17 5.97 8.70
CA GLY A 48 0.73 6.35 7.36
C GLY A 48 1.53 7.51 6.79
N ILE A 49 1.62 7.55 5.46
CA ILE A 49 1.99 8.75 4.73
C ILE A 49 0.88 9.13 3.76
N GLU A 50 0.57 10.43 3.72
CA GLU A 50 -0.45 10.99 2.85
C GLU A 50 0.02 12.35 2.34
N HIS A 51 -0.06 12.58 1.03
CA HIS A 51 0.43 13.81 0.42
C HIS A 51 -0.56 14.98 0.54
N ASP A 52 -1.86 14.70 0.60
CA ASP A 52 -2.89 15.73 0.80
C ASP A 52 -2.94 16.17 2.26
N PRO A 53 -2.61 17.46 2.55
CA PRO A 53 -2.58 17.94 3.93
C PRO A 53 -3.94 17.84 4.64
N SER A 54 -5.05 17.99 3.91
CA SER A 54 -6.39 17.94 4.49
C SER A 54 -6.77 16.51 4.89
N LEU A 55 -6.43 15.53 4.07
CA LEU A 55 -6.65 14.12 4.37
C LEU A 55 -5.74 13.64 5.52
N ALA A 56 -4.47 14.03 5.48
CA ALA A 56 -3.51 13.74 6.55
C ALA A 56 -3.97 14.30 7.91
N GLU A 57 -4.52 15.51 7.92
CA GLU A 57 -5.02 16.14 9.16
C GLU A 57 -6.24 15.38 9.72
N ILE A 58 -7.22 15.02 8.88
CA ILE A 58 -8.36 14.20 9.29
C ILE A 58 -7.89 12.88 9.92
N ALA A 59 -6.89 12.24 9.32
CA ALA A 59 -6.32 11.00 9.85
C ALA A 59 -5.68 11.23 11.23
N LYS A 60 -4.90 12.30 11.40
CA LYS A 60 -4.27 12.68 12.69
C LYS A 60 -5.29 13.01 13.77
N GLU A 61 -6.32 13.78 13.45
CA GLU A 61 -7.44 14.09 14.37
C GLU A 61 -8.16 12.83 14.85
N SER A 62 -8.15 11.77 14.04
CA SER A 62 -8.66 10.44 14.41
C SER A 62 -7.69 9.63 15.28
N GLY A 63 -6.59 10.21 15.74
CA GLY A 63 -5.60 9.54 16.60
C GLY A 63 -4.71 8.52 15.86
N LEU A 64 -4.50 8.72 14.55
CA LEU A 64 -3.59 7.91 13.76
C LEU A 64 -2.22 8.59 13.63
N LEU A 65 -1.16 7.79 13.50
CA LEU A 65 0.21 8.25 13.29
C LEU A 65 0.46 8.44 11.79
N VAL A 66 0.14 9.61 11.29
CA VAL A 66 0.27 9.94 9.86
C VAL A 66 1.22 11.11 9.66
N SER A 67 2.13 10.99 8.69
CA SER A 67 2.96 12.09 8.21
C SER A 67 2.35 12.65 6.92
N CYS A 68 2.25 13.99 6.83
CA CYS A 68 1.93 14.65 5.57
C CYS A 68 3.22 14.67 4.73
N ASP A 69 3.36 13.71 3.84
CA ASP A 69 4.56 13.51 3.06
C ASP A 69 4.26 12.74 1.76
N PHE A 70 5.20 12.75 0.84
CA PHE A 70 5.13 12.02 -0.41
C PHE A 70 6.50 11.38 -0.71
N THR A 71 6.51 10.27 -1.42
CA THR A 71 7.75 9.59 -1.81
C THR A 71 8.36 10.26 -3.06
N GLU A 72 8.96 11.44 -2.86
CA GLU A 72 9.47 12.28 -3.96
C GLU A 72 10.82 11.82 -4.50
N THR A 73 11.64 11.23 -3.64
CA THR A 73 12.99 10.77 -4.02
C THR A 73 13.28 9.39 -3.44
N ILE A 74 14.14 8.65 -4.11
CA ILE A 74 14.53 7.29 -3.70
C ILE A 74 15.27 7.25 -2.35
N ASP A 75 15.97 8.33 -2.00
CA ASP A 75 16.79 8.43 -0.78
C ASP A 75 16.06 9.07 0.41
N GLN A 76 14.79 9.44 0.22
CA GLN A 76 14.00 10.06 1.27
C GLN A 76 13.87 9.14 2.48
N LYS A 77 14.12 9.69 3.68
CA LYS A 77 13.90 8.98 4.94
C LYS A 77 12.49 9.28 5.46
N LEU A 78 11.68 8.25 5.50
CA LEU A 78 10.32 8.37 6.02
C LEU A 78 10.34 8.42 7.56
N PRO A 79 9.52 9.29 8.17
CA PRO A 79 9.46 9.38 9.63
C PRO A 79 9.09 8.04 10.28
N ASN A 80 9.74 7.73 11.41
CA ASN A 80 9.57 6.50 12.18
C ASN A 80 10.14 5.22 11.57
N GLY A 81 10.74 5.27 10.37
CA GLY A 81 11.43 4.13 9.78
C GLY A 81 12.68 3.67 10.56
N PRO A 82 13.31 2.56 10.18
CA PRO A 82 12.83 1.64 9.16
C PRO A 82 11.56 0.86 9.58
N PHE A 83 10.84 0.34 8.59
CA PHE A 83 9.61 -0.42 8.78
C PHE A 83 9.82 -1.90 8.48
N ASP A 84 9.06 -2.76 9.14
CA ASP A 84 9.08 -4.21 8.92
C ASP A 84 8.14 -4.61 7.77
N ALA A 85 7.14 -3.78 7.48
CA ALA A 85 6.26 -3.98 6.34
C ALA A 85 5.72 -2.66 5.77
N PHE A 86 5.30 -2.68 4.50
CA PHE A 86 4.52 -1.61 3.90
C PHE A 86 3.21 -2.12 3.31
N LEU A 87 2.25 -1.22 3.24
CA LEU A 87 0.93 -1.42 2.64
C LEU A 87 0.72 -0.34 1.57
N SER A 88 0.10 -0.71 0.45
CA SER A 88 -0.33 0.24 -0.58
C SER A 88 -1.62 -0.28 -1.22
N PHE A 89 -2.72 0.44 -1.03
CA PHE A 89 -4.04 0.01 -1.45
C PHE A 89 -4.66 0.98 -2.43
N ASN A 90 -4.77 0.55 -3.70
CA ASN A 90 -5.32 1.36 -4.77
C ASN A 90 -4.70 2.77 -4.80
N PHE A 91 -3.39 2.82 -4.74
CA PHE A 91 -2.59 4.05 -4.70
C PHE A 91 -1.48 4.05 -5.76
N LEU A 92 -0.88 2.90 -6.06
CA LEU A 92 0.22 2.79 -7.02
C LEU A 92 -0.17 3.22 -8.43
N GLU A 93 -1.41 2.99 -8.83
CA GLU A 93 -1.97 3.38 -10.14
C GLU A 93 -2.08 4.90 -10.33
N HIS A 94 -2.06 5.67 -9.25
CA HIS A 94 -2.08 7.14 -9.26
C HIS A 94 -0.67 7.75 -9.27
N GLN A 95 0.38 6.94 -9.18
CA GLN A 95 1.73 7.45 -9.06
C GLN A 95 2.32 7.83 -10.43
N PRO A 96 2.81 9.09 -10.59
CA PRO A 96 3.49 9.49 -11.82
C PRO A 96 4.86 8.81 -11.99
N SER A 97 5.49 8.40 -10.89
CA SER A 97 6.78 7.72 -10.85
C SER A 97 6.72 6.54 -9.88
N PRO A 98 6.04 5.43 -10.23
CA PRO A 98 5.85 4.30 -9.34
C PRO A 98 7.16 3.61 -8.93
N ASP A 99 8.18 3.65 -9.77
CA ASP A 99 9.53 3.19 -9.49
C ASP A 99 10.20 3.99 -8.36
N VAL A 100 10.04 5.31 -8.34
CA VAL A 100 10.56 6.17 -7.25
C VAL A 100 9.87 5.84 -5.94
N MET A 101 8.54 5.72 -5.94
CA MET A 101 7.78 5.33 -4.75
C MET A 101 8.23 3.98 -4.21
N LEU A 102 8.33 2.97 -5.07
CA LEU A 102 8.71 1.61 -4.67
C LEU A 102 10.14 1.55 -4.14
N THR A 103 11.09 2.22 -4.81
CA THR A 103 12.48 2.29 -4.35
C THR A 103 12.59 3.06 -3.02
N CYS A 104 11.85 4.15 -2.85
CA CYS A 104 11.80 4.88 -1.58
C CYS A 104 11.28 3.98 -0.45
N LEU A 105 10.18 3.24 -0.68
CA LEU A 105 9.66 2.28 0.30
C LEU A 105 10.69 1.19 0.61
N TYR A 106 11.31 0.60 -0.42
CA TYR A 106 12.37 -0.40 -0.26
C TYR A 106 13.50 0.10 0.67
N ASN A 107 13.98 1.32 0.43
CA ASN A 107 15.07 1.93 1.21
C ASN A 107 14.67 2.31 2.65
N ASN A 108 13.38 2.26 2.98
CA ASN A 108 12.83 2.51 4.32
C ASN A 108 12.35 1.23 5.01
N LEU A 109 12.58 0.05 4.42
CA LEU A 109 12.31 -1.23 5.05
C LEU A 109 13.51 -1.79 5.77
N THR A 110 13.26 -2.69 6.71
CA THR A 110 14.28 -3.59 7.27
C THR A 110 14.68 -4.64 6.23
N ASP A 111 15.79 -5.35 6.45
CA ASP A 111 16.33 -6.36 5.50
C ASP A 111 15.31 -7.48 5.18
N ASP A 112 14.47 -7.84 6.16
CA ASP A 112 13.40 -8.83 6.02
C ASP A 112 12.03 -8.19 5.73
N GLY A 113 12.01 -6.93 5.31
CA GLY A 113 10.79 -6.16 5.08
C GLY A 113 9.91 -6.78 4.00
N VAL A 114 8.59 -6.76 4.24
CA VAL A 114 7.58 -7.31 3.33
C VAL A 114 6.57 -6.25 2.91
N GLY A 115 5.85 -6.50 1.80
CA GLY A 115 4.83 -5.58 1.31
C GLY A 115 3.52 -6.26 0.92
N LEU A 116 2.44 -5.52 1.04
CA LEU A 116 1.13 -5.90 0.53
C LEU A 116 0.58 -4.76 -0.34
N ILE A 117 0.38 -5.04 -1.63
CA ILE A 117 -0.09 -4.07 -2.62
C ILE A 117 -1.40 -4.57 -3.24
N THR A 118 -2.35 -3.68 -3.41
CA THR A 118 -3.51 -3.91 -4.27
C THR A 118 -3.64 -2.80 -5.30
N VAL A 119 -3.96 -3.18 -6.52
CA VAL A 119 -4.25 -2.28 -7.64
C VAL A 119 -5.46 -2.82 -8.43
N PRO A 120 -6.17 -1.99 -9.20
CA PRO A 120 -7.13 -2.49 -10.18
C PRO A 120 -6.46 -3.42 -11.19
N SER A 121 -7.09 -4.56 -11.47
CA SER A 121 -6.56 -5.52 -12.43
C SER A 121 -6.96 -5.17 -13.85
N PHE A 122 -5.98 -4.94 -14.71
CA PHE A 122 -6.24 -4.71 -16.13
C PHE A 122 -6.75 -5.97 -16.84
N GLU A 123 -6.28 -7.15 -16.44
CA GLU A 123 -6.83 -8.43 -16.94
C GLU A 123 -8.32 -8.53 -16.64
N TYR A 124 -8.74 -8.22 -15.40
CA TYR A 124 -10.15 -8.25 -15.03
C TYR A 124 -10.99 -7.28 -15.88
N ILE A 125 -10.49 -6.06 -16.08
CA ILE A 125 -11.16 -5.02 -16.89
C ILE A 125 -11.39 -5.52 -18.32
N THR A 126 -10.37 -6.12 -18.93
CA THR A 126 -10.45 -6.62 -20.31
C THR A 126 -11.31 -7.87 -20.44
N ASP A 127 -11.17 -8.82 -19.54
CA ASP A 127 -11.87 -10.10 -19.57
C ASP A 127 -13.38 -9.96 -19.32
N HIS A 128 -13.77 -8.94 -18.51
CA HIS A 128 -15.16 -8.70 -18.14
C HIS A 128 -15.78 -7.48 -18.85
N ASN A 129 -15.03 -6.82 -19.76
CA ASN A 129 -15.47 -5.62 -20.46
C ASN A 129 -15.93 -4.49 -19.52
N THR A 130 -15.29 -4.37 -18.34
CA THR A 130 -15.60 -3.35 -17.35
C THR A 130 -14.85 -2.03 -17.61
N TYR A 131 -14.90 -1.55 -18.86
CA TYR A 131 -14.15 -0.36 -19.32
C TYR A 131 -14.53 0.93 -18.58
N TYR A 132 -15.64 0.95 -17.87
CA TYR A 132 -16.01 2.07 -16.98
C TYR A 132 -15.05 2.21 -15.78
N GLU A 133 -14.22 1.21 -15.50
CA GLU A 133 -13.15 1.28 -14.49
C GLU A 133 -11.89 2.00 -15.01
N LEU A 134 -11.83 2.33 -16.32
CA LEU A 134 -10.80 3.19 -16.87
C LEU A 134 -11.14 4.64 -16.56
N ILE A 135 -10.58 5.14 -15.46
CA ILE A 135 -10.86 6.48 -14.95
C ILE A 135 -9.67 7.42 -15.16
N HIS A 136 -9.96 8.71 -15.24
CA HIS A 136 -8.96 9.74 -15.55
C HIS A 136 -7.81 9.83 -14.55
N ASP A 137 -8.07 9.50 -13.28
CA ASP A 137 -7.08 9.63 -12.20
C ASP A 137 -6.08 8.47 -12.13
N HIS A 138 -6.32 7.38 -12.89
CA HIS A 138 -5.38 6.28 -13.00
C HIS A 138 -4.34 6.57 -14.09
N LEU A 139 -3.10 6.79 -13.70
CA LEU A 139 -1.99 7.03 -14.63
C LEU A 139 -1.44 5.73 -15.23
N ALA A 140 -1.67 4.60 -14.56
CA ALA A 140 -1.24 3.29 -15.01
C ALA A 140 -2.30 2.21 -14.69
N TYR A 141 -2.31 1.16 -15.49
CA TYR A 141 -3.09 -0.05 -15.27
C TYR A 141 -2.16 -1.24 -15.29
N TYR A 142 -2.33 -2.14 -14.32
CA TYR A 142 -1.42 -3.24 -14.10
C TYR A 142 -2.08 -4.60 -14.39
N THR A 143 -1.36 -5.43 -15.13
CA THR A 143 -1.55 -6.88 -15.13
C THR A 143 -0.71 -7.49 -14.02
N PHE A 144 -0.95 -8.76 -13.67
CA PHE A 144 -0.05 -9.45 -12.72
C PHE A 144 1.40 -9.47 -13.20
N ASP A 145 1.61 -9.61 -14.51
CA ASP A 145 2.96 -9.68 -15.07
C ASP A 145 3.65 -8.32 -15.06
N SER A 146 2.96 -7.25 -15.48
CA SER A 146 3.54 -5.91 -15.48
C SER A 146 3.81 -5.40 -14.07
N LEU A 147 2.92 -5.67 -13.10
CA LEU A 147 3.15 -5.33 -11.70
C LEU A 147 4.34 -6.13 -11.12
N THR A 148 4.41 -7.42 -11.41
CA THR A 148 5.53 -8.27 -10.98
C THR A 148 6.85 -7.76 -11.55
N TYR A 149 6.88 -7.40 -12.82
CA TYR A 149 8.05 -6.82 -13.45
C TYR A 149 8.49 -5.53 -12.77
N LEU A 150 7.55 -4.60 -12.54
CA LEU A 150 7.84 -3.33 -11.86
C LEU A 150 8.41 -3.56 -10.44
N LEU A 151 7.81 -4.47 -9.67
CA LEU A 151 8.27 -4.80 -8.32
C LEU A 151 9.68 -5.40 -8.33
N ASN A 152 9.94 -6.35 -9.24
CA ASN A 152 11.26 -6.96 -9.38
C ASN A 152 12.35 -5.95 -9.76
N GLN A 153 12.04 -4.99 -10.64
CA GLN A 153 12.97 -3.93 -11.02
C GLN A 153 13.32 -3.01 -9.84
N ASN A 154 12.46 -2.94 -8.82
CA ASN A 154 12.65 -2.12 -7.63
C ASN A 154 13.08 -2.92 -6.39
N GLY A 155 13.63 -4.13 -6.59
CA GLY A 155 14.27 -4.93 -5.53
C GLY A 155 13.33 -5.87 -4.77
N PHE A 156 12.05 -5.93 -5.12
CA PHE A 156 11.08 -6.82 -4.48
C PHE A 156 10.97 -8.16 -5.21
N ILE A 157 10.67 -9.22 -4.46
CA ILE A 157 10.32 -10.53 -5.00
C ILE A 157 8.85 -10.79 -4.67
N VAL A 158 8.04 -11.07 -5.69
CA VAL A 158 6.62 -11.37 -5.52
C VAL A 158 6.44 -12.81 -5.08
N GLU A 159 5.99 -13.02 -3.86
CA GLU A 159 5.77 -14.36 -3.28
C GLU A 159 4.39 -14.94 -3.60
N SER A 160 3.37 -14.09 -3.72
CA SER A 160 2.00 -14.53 -4.01
C SER A 160 1.21 -13.47 -4.75
N LYS A 161 0.26 -13.91 -5.55
CA LYS A 161 -0.68 -13.09 -6.33
C LYS A 161 -2.09 -13.63 -6.12
N GLU A 162 -3.05 -12.75 -5.91
CA GLU A 162 -4.45 -13.12 -5.72
C GLU A 162 -5.37 -12.14 -6.41
N MET A 163 -6.36 -12.64 -7.15
CA MET A 163 -7.45 -11.83 -7.68
C MET A 163 -8.53 -11.68 -6.60
N ILE A 164 -8.81 -10.45 -6.21
CA ILE A 164 -9.86 -10.14 -5.24
C ILE A 164 -11.15 -9.85 -6.01
N ASN A 165 -12.06 -10.81 -5.98
CA ASN A 165 -13.39 -10.61 -6.53
C ASN A 165 -14.25 -9.81 -5.54
N ARG A 166 -14.86 -8.75 -6.02
CA ARG A 166 -15.83 -7.92 -5.28
C ARG A 166 -17.22 -8.53 -5.32
#